data_c64dd90cdeb3b9b872c69d9f93456365
#
_entry.id   c64dd90cdeb3b9b872c69d9f93456365
#
_cell.length_a   1.000
_cell.length_b   1.000
_cell.length_c   1.000
_cell.angle_alpha   90.00
_cell.angle_beta   90.00
_cell.angle_gamma   90.00
#
_symmetry.space_group_name_H-M   'P 1'
#
loop_
_entity.id
_entity.type
_entity.pdbx_description
1 polymer ?
#
loop_
_entity_poly.entity_id
_entity_poly.type
_entity_poly.pdbx_seq_one_letter_code
_entity_poly.pdbx_strand_id
1 'polypeptide(L)'
;ATVSCNHKGKPFTIGSVGYPIKGIEIKIGENSEVLLKGPTITRGYYHRDSINAEAFDADGFFHTGDAGYLKGGELFLKERIKDLFKTSNGKYIAPQMTESLLLVDKYIDQVAIIADQRKFVSALIVPEFRMIEEWAREHHIKFESREDLCASKEVYDMMKERIDTLQQQLAHYEQIKRFTLLAHHFSMESGEL
;
A
#
# COMPACT_ATOMS: atom_id res chain seq x y z
N ALA A 1 -16.52 13.93 -5.02
CA ALA A 1 -17.91 13.46 -5.10
C ALA A 1 -18.15 12.37 -4.06
N THR A 2 -19.35 12.29 -3.46
CA THR A 2 -19.73 11.15 -2.63
C THR A 2 -20.24 10.04 -3.54
N VAL A 3 -19.65 8.85 -3.45
CA VAL A 3 -19.95 7.74 -4.35
C VAL A 3 -20.35 6.46 -3.61
N SER A 4 -19.88 6.29 -2.38
CA SER A 4 -20.21 5.17 -1.51
C SER A 4 -20.28 5.60 -0.06
N CYS A 5 -20.94 4.84 0.77
CA CYS A 5 -20.99 5.06 2.21
C CYS A 5 -21.37 3.78 2.97
N ASN A 6 -20.96 3.74 4.24
CA ASN A 6 -21.47 2.77 5.21
C ASN A 6 -22.81 3.25 5.75
N HIS A 7 -23.83 2.38 5.70
CA HIS A 7 -25.17 2.72 6.18
C HIS A 7 -25.35 2.32 7.65
N LYS A 8 -25.90 3.23 8.45
CA LYS A 8 -26.28 2.92 9.83
C LYS A 8 -27.25 1.74 9.86
N GLY A 9 -26.93 0.72 10.67
CA GLY A 9 -27.77 -0.48 10.83
C GLY A 9 -27.57 -1.58 9.77
N LYS A 10 -26.65 -1.40 8.83
CA LYS A 10 -26.18 -2.48 7.93
C LYS A 10 -24.81 -2.97 8.36
N PRO A 11 -24.53 -4.28 8.26
CA PRO A 11 -23.18 -4.77 8.45
C PRO A 11 -22.24 -4.16 7.40
N PHE A 12 -21.01 -3.90 7.79
CA PHE A 12 -19.96 -3.45 6.88
C PHE A 12 -18.66 -4.18 7.22
N THR A 13 -17.79 -4.29 6.24
CA THR A 13 -16.47 -4.91 6.40
C THR A 13 -15.45 -3.84 6.74
N ILE A 14 -14.61 -4.08 7.75
CA ILE A 14 -13.50 -3.16 8.09
C ILE A 14 -12.59 -3.01 6.87
N GLY A 15 -12.21 -1.77 6.54
CA GLY A 15 -11.43 -1.41 5.34
C GLY A 15 -12.27 -1.12 4.11
N SER A 16 -13.60 -1.38 4.13
CA SER A 16 -14.53 -0.97 3.09
C SER A 16 -14.84 0.53 3.18
N VAL A 17 -14.98 1.18 2.04
CA VAL A 17 -15.55 2.54 1.92
C VAL A 17 -17.06 2.52 1.71
N GLY A 18 -17.68 1.35 1.86
CA GLY A 18 -19.13 1.14 1.89
C GLY A 18 -19.74 0.77 0.55
N TYR A 19 -21.07 0.80 0.55
CA TYR A 19 -21.88 0.46 -0.62
C TYR A 19 -22.08 1.67 -1.52
N PRO A 20 -22.19 1.48 -2.86
CA PRO A 20 -22.56 2.57 -3.76
C PRO A 20 -23.85 3.26 -3.29
N ILE A 21 -23.87 4.59 -3.32
CA ILE A 21 -25.10 5.34 -3.04
C ILE A 21 -26.07 5.23 -4.23
N LYS A 22 -27.34 5.51 -3.98
CA LYS A 22 -28.38 5.40 -5.00
C LYS A 22 -28.05 6.23 -6.24
N GLY A 23 -28.06 5.58 -7.40
CA GLY A 23 -27.79 6.21 -8.70
C GLY A 23 -26.32 6.26 -9.09
N ILE A 24 -25.41 5.74 -8.27
CA ILE A 24 -24.00 5.56 -8.63
C ILE A 24 -23.76 4.13 -9.11
N GLU A 25 -23.15 4.04 -10.27
CA GLU A 25 -22.61 2.80 -10.83
C GLU A 25 -21.11 2.76 -10.63
N ILE A 26 -20.61 1.63 -10.13
CA ILE A 26 -19.17 1.38 -9.94
C ILE A 26 -18.80 0.18 -10.82
N LYS A 27 -17.77 0.37 -11.65
CA LYS A 27 -17.18 -0.68 -12.48
C LYS A 27 -15.68 -0.78 -12.15
N ILE A 28 -15.14 -1.97 -12.14
CA ILE A 28 -13.70 -2.18 -12.03
C ILE A 28 -13.16 -2.39 -13.43
N GLY A 29 -12.32 -1.48 -13.87
CA GLY A 29 -11.68 -1.46 -15.19
C GLY A 29 -10.33 -2.17 -15.20
N GLU A 30 -9.52 -1.84 -16.20
CA GLU A 30 -8.14 -2.32 -16.32
C GLU A 30 -7.30 -1.86 -15.14
N ASN A 31 -6.25 -2.60 -14.79
CA ASN A 31 -5.36 -2.31 -13.66
C ASN A 31 -6.09 -2.17 -12.31
N SER A 32 -7.29 -2.78 -12.19
CA SER A 32 -8.18 -2.62 -11.04
C SER A 32 -8.68 -1.20 -10.83
N GLU A 33 -8.71 -0.35 -11.84
CA GLU A 33 -9.20 1.02 -11.74
C GLU A 33 -10.68 1.05 -11.35
N VAL A 34 -11.01 1.91 -10.41
CA VAL A 34 -12.38 2.20 -10.02
C VAL A 34 -12.96 3.23 -11.01
N LEU A 35 -13.94 2.80 -11.77
CA LEU A 35 -14.66 3.64 -12.74
C LEU A 35 -16.03 3.98 -12.18
N LEU A 36 -16.44 5.24 -12.31
CA LEU A 36 -17.65 5.77 -11.68
C LEU A 36 -18.59 6.42 -12.68
N LYS A 37 -19.89 6.18 -12.54
CA LYS A 37 -20.92 6.85 -13.32
C LYS A 37 -22.11 7.19 -12.44
N GLY A 38 -22.67 8.39 -12.61
CA GLY A 38 -23.87 8.78 -11.91
C GLY A 38 -23.98 10.29 -11.63
N PRO A 39 -25.06 10.73 -10.98
CA PRO A 39 -25.42 12.13 -10.86
C PRO A 39 -24.47 12.94 -9.97
N THR A 40 -23.69 12.33 -9.10
CA THR A 40 -22.72 13.03 -8.23
C THR A 40 -21.35 13.17 -8.89
N ILE A 41 -21.15 12.53 -10.05
CA ILE A 41 -19.89 12.61 -10.80
C ILE A 41 -19.90 13.88 -11.62
N THR A 42 -18.72 14.50 -11.76
CA THR A 42 -18.56 15.68 -12.61
C THR A 42 -19.00 15.38 -14.05
N ARG A 43 -19.48 16.42 -14.76
CA ARG A 43 -19.78 16.31 -16.19
C ARG A 43 -18.56 16.58 -17.07
N GLY A 44 -17.44 16.94 -16.46
CA GLY A 44 -16.18 17.25 -17.11
C GLY A 44 -15.50 18.49 -16.53
N TYR A 45 -14.32 18.76 -17.04
CA TYR A 45 -13.53 19.94 -16.73
C TYR A 45 -13.86 21.07 -17.71
N TYR A 46 -14.09 22.26 -17.18
CA TYR A 46 -14.51 23.43 -17.96
C TYR A 46 -13.43 23.81 -19.00
N HIS A 47 -13.83 23.92 -20.27
CA HIS A 47 -12.95 24.20 -21.42
C HIS A 47 -11.68 23.33 -21.50
N ARG A 48 -11.81 22.00 -21.20
CA ARG A 48 -10.70 21.07 -21.25
C ARG A 48 -11.09 19.81 -22.04
N ASP A 49 -11.43 19.98 -23.32
CA ASP A 49 -11.98 18.90 -24.15
C ASP A 49 -11.04 17.70 -24.27
N SER A 50 -9.72 17.89 -24.40
CA SER A 50 -8.75 16.82 -24.46
C SER A 50 -8.66 16.03 -23.15
N ILE A 51 -8.68 16.73 -22.01
CA ILE A 51 -8.69 16.09 -20.69
C ILE A 51 -10.00 15.34 -20.46
N ASN A 52 -11.12 15.92 -20.92
CA ASN A 52 -12.42 15.26 -20.79
C ASN A 52 -12.50 13.98 -21.61
N ALA A 53 -11.89 13.95 -22.81
CA ALA A 53 -11.82 12.75 -23.64
C ALA A 53 -11.02 11.60 -22.98
N GLU A 54 -10.04 11.93 -22.14
CA GLU A 54 -9.27 10.95 -21.37
C GLU A 54 -9.94 10.59 -20.04
N ALA A 55 -10.71 11.52 -19.45
CA ALA A 55 -11.33 11.36 -18.15
C ALA A 55 -12.57 10.46 -18.15
N PHE A 56 -13.17 10.21 -19.32
CA PHE A 56 -14.38 9.38 -19.45
C PHE A 56 -14.19 8.32 -20.54
N ASP A 57 -14.64 7.09 -20.25
CA ASP A 57 -14.70 6.05 -21.27
C ASP A 57 -15.89 6.25 -22.24
N ALA A 58 -15.97 5.38 -23.26
CA ALA A 58 -17.02 5.44 -24.28
C ALA A 58 -18.44 5.22 -23.69
N ASP A 59 -18.53 4.54 -22.54
CA ASP A 59 -19.79 4.26 -21.83
C ASP A 59 -20.15 5.40 -20.86
N GLY A 60 -19.31 6.42 -20.73
CA GLY A 60 -19.48 7.57 -19.86
C GLY A 60 -19.10 7.34 -18.41
N PHE A 61 -18.26 6.35 -18.12
CA PHE A 61 -17.66 6.17 -16.80
C PHE A 61 -16.43 7.09 -16.64
N PHE A 62 -16.36 7.74 -15.50
CA PHE A 62 -15.25 8.59 -15.10
C PHE A 62 -14.08 7.74 -14.59
N HIS A 63 -12.89 7.97 -15.12
CA HIS A 63 -11.64 7.42 -14.67
C HIS A 63 -11.17 8.10 -13.39
N THR A 64 -11.18 7.39 -12.26
CA THR A 64 -10.81 8.00 -10.98
C THR A 64 -9.30 8.06 -10.76
N GLY A 65 -8.55 7.19 -11.43
CA GLY A 65 -7.14 6.97 -11.17
C GLY A 65 -6.87 6.26 -9.83
N ASP A 66 -7.88 5.73 -9.17
CA ASP A 66 -7.77 4.97 -7.93
C ASP A 66 -7.95 3.48 -8.22
N ALA A 67 -7.07 2.63 -7.69
CA ALA A 67 -7.22 1.19 -7.75
C ALA A 67 -8.11 0.69 -6.61
N GLY A 68 -8.94 -0.31 -6.91
CA GLY A 68 -9.85 -0.89 -5.92
C GLY A 68 -10.53 -2.17 -6.41
N TYR A 69 -11.45 -2.68 -5.60
CA TYR A 69 -12.25 -3.86 -5.94
C TYR A 69 -13.60 -3.82 -5.24
N LEU A 70 -14.53 -4.60 -5.75
CA LEU A 70 -15.84 -4.83 -5.13
C LEU A 70 -15.85 -6.21 -4.46
N LYS A 71 -16.32 -6.29 -3.22
CA LYS A 71 -16.52 -7.54 -2.48
C LYS A 71 -17.83 -7.45 -1.70
N GLY A 72 -18.74 -8.40 -1.93
CA GLY A 72 -20.06 -8.37 -1.27
C GLY A 72 -20.91 -7.13 -1.58
N GLY A 73 -20.61 -6.41 -2.67
CA GLY A 73 -21.25 -5.14 -3.03
C GLY A 73 -20.61 -3.90 -2.38
N GLU A 74 -19.65 -4.08 -1.48
CA GLU A 74 -18.87 -3.00 -0.86
C GLU A 74 -17.66 -2.65 -1.72
N LEU A 75 -17.33 -1.35 -1.78
CA LEU A 75 -16.14 -0.85 -2.45
C LEU A 75 -14.95 -0.85 -1.46
N PHE A 76 -13.83 -1.35 -1.93
CA PHE A 76 -12.53 -1.28 -1.25
C PHE A 76 -11.56 -0.52 -2.15
N LEU A 77 -10.94 0.51 -1.61
CA LEU A 77 -9.87 1.23 -2.30
C LEU A 77 -8.52 0.64 -1.87
N LYS A 78 -7.58 0.64 -2.80
CA LYS A 78 -6.18 0.28 -2.57
C LYS A 78 -5.34 1.55 -2.57
N GLU A 79 -4.91 1.97 -3.74
CA GLU A 79 -3.95 3.03 -3.94
C GLU A 79 -4.21 3.75 -5.27
N ARG A 80 -3.59 4.91 -5.49
CA ARG A 80 -3.63 5.58 -6.80
C ARG A 80 -2.89 4.74 -7.83
N ILE A 81 -3.46 4.62 -9.03
CA ILE A 81 -2.85 3.80 -10.11
C ILE A 81 -1.45 4.31 -10.47
N LYS A 82 -1.25 5.63 -10.47
CA LYS A 82 0.06 6.23 -10.74
C LYS A 82 1.12 5.93 -9.67
N ASP A 83 0.68 5.59 -8.46
CA ASP A 83 1.54 5.31 -7.32
C ASP A 83 1.79 3.79 -7.17
N LEU A 84 1.11 2.95 -8.02
CA LEU A 84 1.39 1.53 -8.09
C LEU A 84 2.73 1.26 -8.77
N PHE A 85 3.52 0.39 -8.18
CA PHE A 85 4.74 -0.11 -8.81
C PHE A 85 4.42 -1.26 -9.77
N LYS A 86 4.94 -1.19 -10.98
CA LYS A 86 4.80 -2.26 -11.96
C LYS A 86 6.07 -3.11 -11.96
N THR A 87 5.96 -4.34 -11.49
CA THR A 87 7.09 -5.28 -11.53
C THR A 87 7.46 -5.65 -12.97
N SER A 88 8.69 -6.16 -13.18
CA SER A 88 9.14 -6.63 -14.49
C SER A 88 8.29 -7.77 -15.07
N ASN A 89 7.51 -8.45 -14.22
CA ASN A 89 6.56 -9.51 -14.62
C ASN A 89 5.15 -8.96 -14.91
N GLY A 90 4.98 -7.63 -14.93
CA GLY A 90 3.73 -6.95 -15.24
C GLY A 90 2.69 -6.97 -14.11
N LYS A 91 3.06 -7.36 -12.88
CA LYS A 91 2.18 -7.31 -11.71
C LYS A 91 2.24 -5.93 -11.07
N TYR A 92 1.11 -5.45 -10.61
CA TYR A 92 1.01 -4.19 -9.88
C TYR A 92 1.10 -4.44 -8.38
N ILE A 93 1.92 -3.64 -7.71
CA ILE A 93 2.15 -3.66 -6.26
C ILE A 93 1.69 -2.32 -5.70
N ALA A 94 0.94 -2.34 -4.61
CA ALA A 94 0.53 -1.17 -3.83
C ALA A 94 1.55 -0.92 -2.70
N PRO A 95 2.57 -0.06 -2.89
CA PRO A 95 3.65 0.08 -1.91
C PRO A 95 3.13 0.58 -0.57
N GLN A 96 2.32 1.66 -0.53
CA GLN A 96 1.83 2.25 0.72
C GLN A 96 0.96 1.27 1.53
N MET A 97 0.19 0.41 0.85
CA MET A 97 -0.60 -0.62 1.53
C MET A 97 0.31 -1.64 2.23
N THR A 98 1.39 -2.06 1.56
CA THR A 98 2.37 -3.00 2.11
C THR A 98 3.17 -2.35 3.24
N GLU A 99 3.58 -1.09 3.06
CA GLU A 99 4.27 -0.30 4.08
C GLU A 99 3.41 -0.13 5.32
N SER A 100 2.15 0.28 5.17
CA SER A 100 1.20 0.43 6.27
C SER A 100 0.96 -0.88 7.03
N LEU A 101 0.98 -2.01 6.33
CA LEU A 101 0.85 -3.33 6.94
C LEU A 101 2.04 -3.65 7.85
N LEU A 102 3.26 -3.27 7.47
CA LEU A 102 4.45 -3.51 8.27
C LEU A 102 4.58 -2.53 9.45
N LEU A 103 4.16 -1.27 9.26
CA LEU A 103 4.24 -0.23 10.29
C LEU A 103 3.36 -0.48 11.53
N VAL A 104 2.50 -1.51 11.53
CA VAL A 104 1.79 -1.93 12.75
C VAL A 104 2.69 -2.68 13.74
N ASP A 105 3.86 -3.12 13.28
CA ASP A 105 4.80 -3.87 14.11
C ASP A 105 5.65 -2.93 14.97
N LYS A 106 5.72 -3.21 16.27
CA LYS A 106 6.44 -2.39 17.24
C LYS A 106 7.95 -2.30 17.03
N TYR A 107 8.53 -3.17 16.21
CA TYR A 107 9.95 -3.19 15.88
C TYR A 107 10.31 -2.45 14.58
N ILE A 108 9.30 -1.91 13.87
CA ILE A 108 9.48 -1.21 12.60
C ILE A 108 9.11 0.26 12.80
N ASP A 109 10.04 1.17 12.53
CA ASP A 109 9.81 2.62 12.60
C ASP A 109 9.53 3.21 11.21
N GLN A 110 10.35 2.87 10.21
CA GLN A 110 10.14 3.31 8.83
C GLN A 110 10.32 2.14 7.87
N VAL A 111 9.60 2.17 6.77
CA VAL A 111 9.72 1.17 5.70
C VAL A 111 9.51 1.84 4.35
N ALA A 112 10.29 1.43 3.37
CA ALA A 112 10.10 1.80 1.97
C ALA A 112 10.12 0.54 1.10
N ILE A 113 9.08 0.38 0.29
CA ILE A 113 8.94 -0.74 -0.63
C ILE A 113 9.66 -0.43 -1.95
N ILE A 114 10.43 -1.38 -2.44
CA ILE A 114 11.12 -1.33 -3.73
C ILE A 114 10.62 -2.46 -4.61
N ALA A 115 9.84 -2.14 -5.62
CA ALA A 115 9.25 -3.14 -6.52
C ALA A 115 9.19 -2.68 -7.98
N ASP A 116 9.27 -1.36 -8.26
CA ASP A 116 9.13 -0.85 -9.62
C ASP A 116 10.22 -1.40 -10.53
N GLN A 117 9.80 -1.98 -11.68
CA GLN A 117 10.66 -2.65 -12.66
C GLN A 117 11.52 -3.80 -12.07
N ARG A 118 11.23 -4.27 -10.86
CA ARG A 118 11.97 -5.36 -10.20
C ARG A 118 11.27 -6.71 -10.41
N LYS A 119 12.03 -7.80 -10.30
CA LYS A 119 11.49 -9.17 -10.41
C LYS A 119 10.68 -9.60 -9.21
N PHE A 120 10.92 -8.99 -8.04
CA PHE A 120 10.27 -9.28 -6.78
C PHE A 120 10.27 -8.04 -5.88
N VAL A 121 9.41 -8.05 -4.88
CA VAL A 121 9.30 -6.99 -3.89
C VAL A 121 10.45 -7.09 -2.89
N SER A 122 11.10 -5.96 -2.63
CA SER A 122 12.10 -5.77 -1.59
C SER A 122 11.69 -4.63 -0.68
N ALA A 123 12.29 -4.53 0.51
CA ALA A 123 12.06 -3.42 1.43
C ALA A 123 13.36 -2.88 2.02
N LEU A 124 13.41 -1.58 2.26
CA LEU A 124 14.33 -0.93 3.19
C LEU A 124 13.55 -0.68 4.49
N ILE A 125 14.13 -1.06 5.62
CA ILE A 125 13.46 -0.99 6.91
C ILE A 125 14.37 -0.31 7.91
N VAL A 126 13.88 0.75 8.54
CA VAL A 126 14.50 1.33 9.72
C VAL A 126 13.84 0.71 10.94
N PRO A 127 14.59 -0.03 11.77
CA PRO A 127 14.05 -0.60 13.00
C PRO A 127 13.68 0.48 14.03
N GLU A 128 12.67 0.21 14.87
CA GLU A 128 12.47 0.95 16.11
C GLU A 128 13.58 0.56 17.09
N PHE A 129 14.67 1.33 17.07
CA PHE A 129 15.91 0.96 17.77
C PHE A 129 15.75 0.75 19.26
N ARG A 130 14.88 1.50 19.92
CA ARG A 130 14.59 1.29 21.33
C ARG A 130 14.12 -0.14 21.61
N MET A 131 13.20 -0.61 20.77
CA MET A 131 12.64 -1.96 20.90
C MET A 131 13.66 -3.05 20.54
N ILE A 132 14.46 -2.82 19.48
CA ILE A 132 15.50 -3.75 19.05
C ILE A 132 16.62 -3.86 20.10
N GLU A 133 17.04 -2.74 20.69
CA GLU A 133 18.07 -2.73 21.75
C GLU A 133 17.59 -3.49 23.01
N GLU A 134 16.35 -3.27 23.43
CA GLU A 134 15.75 -4.02 24.55
C GLU A 134 15.74 -5.52 24.25
N TRP A 135 15.25 -5.91 23.09
CA TRP A 135 15.22 -7.30 22.65
C TRP A 135 16.62 -7.93 22.57
N ALA A 136 17.60 -7.21 22.03
CA ALA A 136 18.98 -7.68 21.91
C ALA A 136 19.61 -7.92 23.28
N ARG A 137 19.37 -7.05 24.27
CA ARG A 137 19.85 -7.22 25.66
C ARG A 137 19.22 -8.45 26.31
N GLU A 138 17.91 -8.66 26.13
CA GLU A 138 17.19 -9.84 26.66
C GLU A 138 17.72 -11.15 26.07
N HIS A 139 18.18 -11.13 24.81
CA HIS A 139 18.72 -12.30 24.10
C HIS A 139 20.26 -12.40 24.16
N HIS A 140 20.91 -11.56 25.01
CA HIS A 140 22.34 -11.55 25.20
C HIS A 140 23.18 -11.30 23.93
N ILE A 141 22.60 -10.55 22.95
CA ILE A 141 23.28 -10.14 21.73
C ILE A 141 24.17 -8.93 22.07
N LYS A 142 25.44 -9.03 21.73
CA LYS A 142 26.40 -7.92 21.92
C LYS A 142 26.31 -6.95 20.74
N PHE A 143 26.25 -5.68 21.03
CA PHE A 143 26.29 -4.60 20.04
C PHE A 143 26.90 -3.35 20.68
N GLU A 144 27.56 -2.52 19.88
CA GLU A 144 28.13 -1.22 20.28
C GLU A 144 27.45 -0.07 19.51
N SER A 145 26.83 -0.38 18.37
CA SER A 145 26.20 0.59 17.49
C SER A 145 24.89 0.06 16.92
N ARG A 146 24.12 0.96 16.26
CA ARG A 146 22.92 0.57 15.50
C ARG A 146 23.27 -0.24 14.25
N GLU A 147 24.42 0.06 13.66
CA GLU A 147 24.98 -0.68 12.53
C GLU A 147 25.24 -2.14 12.90
N ASP A 148 25.77 -2.39 14.09
CA ASP A 148 25.96 -3.78 14.59
C ASP A 148 24.63 -4.51 14.71
N LEU A 149 23.59 -3.86 15.23
CA LEU A 149 22.26 -4.43 15.33
C LEU A 149 21.68 -4.74 13.94
N CYS A 150 21.81 -3.82 12.99
CA CYS A 150 21.34 -4.03 11.62
C CYS A 150 22.13 -5.13 10.88
N ALA A 151 23.37 -5.37 11.24
CA ALA A 151 24.22 -6.43 10.69
C ALA A 151 24.06 -7.78 11.41
N SER A 152 23.44 -7.80 12.60
CA SER A 152 23.22 -9.02 13.38
C SER A 152 22.27 -9.99 12.66
N LYS A 153 22.73 -11.23 12.53
CA LYS A 153 21.90 -12.28 11.96
C LYS A 153 20.65 -12.57 12.81
N GLU A 154 20.79 -12.54 14.11
CA GLU A 154 19.71 -12.79 15.05
C GLU A 154 18.60 -11.74 14.94
N VAL A 155 18.99 -10.46 14.83
CA VAL A 155 18.05 -9.35 14.59
C VAL A 155 17.38 -9.52 13.23
N TYR A 156 18.14 -9.84 12.19
CA TYR A 156 17.60 -10.08 10.86
C TYR A 156 16.60 -11.24 10.85
N ASP A 157 16.92 -12.37 11.47
CA ASP A 157 16.06 -13.56 11.52
C ASP A 157 14.77 -13.27 12.30
N MET A 158 14.85 -12.54 13.42
CA MET A 158 13.68 -12.10 14.18
C MET A 158 12.78 -11.17 13.33
N MET A 159 13.36 -10.17 12.68
CA MET A 159 12.60 -9.26 11.80
C MET A 159 11.96 -10.00 10.64
N LYS A 160 12.68 -10.99 10.07
CA LYS A 160 12.16 -11.81 8.97
C LYS A 160 10.93 -12.59 9.39
N GLU A 161 10.94 -13.24 10.54
CA GLU A 161 9.80 -14.00 11.06
C GLU A 161 8.56 -13.10 11.25
N ARG A 162 8.75 -11.89 11.75
CA ARG A 162 7.68 -10.92 11.92
C ARG A 162 7.10 -10.47 10.59
N ILE A 163 7.95 -10.10 9.64
CA ILE A 163 7.54 -9.71 8.29
C ILE A 163 6.78 -10.86 7.61
N ASP A 164 7.31 -12.08 7.68
CA ASP A 164 6.69 -13.26 7.09
C ASP A 164 5.30 -13.53 7.70
N THR A 165 5.12 -13.26 8.99
CA THR A 165 3.82 -13.38 9.67
C THR A 165 2.83 -12.30 9.19
N LEU A 166 3.24 -11.04 9.15
CA LEU A 166 2.38 -9.93 8.74
C LEU A 166 1.93 -10.05 7.29
N GLN A 167 2.80 -10.49 6.41
CA GLN A 167 2.51 -10.54 4.97
C GLN A 167 1.77 -11.81 4.51
N GLN A 168 1.37 -12.72 5.40
CA GLN A 168 0.65 -13.97 5.04
C GLN A 168 -0.64 -13.71 4.26
N GLN A 169 -1.31 -12.59 4.52
CA GLN A 169 -2.54 -12.21 3.83
C GLN A 169 -2.31 -11.61 2.44
N LEU A 170 -1.08 -11.25 2.08
CA LEU A 170 -0.73 -10.71 0.77
C LEU A 170 -0.60 -11.81 -0.26
N ALA A 171 -0.93 -11.50 -1.53
CA ALA A 171 -0.66 -12.41 -2.63
C ALA A 171 0.86 -12.67 -2.74
N HIS A 172 1.24 -13.86 -3.20
CA HIS A 172 2.64 -14.28 -3.23
C HIS A 172 3.58 -13.31 -3.99
N TYR A 173 3.06 -12.64 -5.02
CA TYR A 173 3.82 -11.66 -5.80
C TYR A 173 3.94 -10.29 -5.11
N GLU A 174 3.11 -9.99 -4.11
CA GLU A 174 3.15 -8.77 -3.29
C GLU A 174 4.06 -8.94 -2.06
N GLN A 175 4.41 -10.18 -1.70
CA GLN A 175 5.22 -10.46 -0.53
C GLN A 175 6.67 -10.04 -0.74
N ILE A 176 7.23 -9.43 0.30
CA ILE A 176 8.64 -9.03 0.38
C ILE A 176 9.50 -10.30 0.41
N LYS A 177 10.43 -10.41 -0.54
CA LYS A 177 11.36 -11.53 -0.65
C LYS A 177 12.73 -11.23 -0.04
N ARG A 178 13.09 -9.96 0.03
CA ARG A 178 14.34 -9.49 0.61
C ARG A 178 14.13 -8.15 1.28
N PHE A 179 14.84 -7.90 2.36
CA PHE A 179 14.87 -6.58 2.98
C PHE A 179 16.28 -6.28 3.49
N THR A 180 16.54 -5.00 3.74
CA THR A 180 17.77 -4.50 4.36
C THR A 180 17.38 -3.64 5.55
N LEU A 181 18.03 -3.87 6.69
CA LEU A 181 17.90 -3.02 7.86
C LEU A 181 18.85 -1.81 7.72
N LEU A 182 18.35 -0.63 7.99
CA LEU A 182 19.09 0.62 7.92
C LEU A 182 19.27 1.21 9.32
N ALA A 183 20.47 1.68 9.61
CA ALA A 183 20.80 2.28 10.91
C ALA A 183 20.33 3.74 11.05
N HIS A 184 19.94 4.37 9.95
CA HIS A 184 19.53 5.78 9.87
C HIS A 184 18.12 5.90 9.32
N HIS A 185 17.38 6.91 9.79
CA HIS A 185 16.06 7.25 9.26
C HIS A 185 16.18 7.78 7.84
N PHE A 186 15.13 7.57 7.07
CA PHE A 186 14.96 8.26 5.79
C PHE A 186 14.88 9.77 6.02
N SER A 187 15.50 10.56 5.17
CA SER A 187 15.48 12.02 5.28
C SER A 187 15.29 12.69 3.92
N MET A 188 14.71 13.90 3.93
CA MET A 188 14.64 14.74 2.73
C MET A 188 16.01 15.22 2.26
N GLU A 189 16.96 15.38 3.19
CA GLU A 189 18.31 15.86 2.88
C GLU A 189 19.11 14.83 2.08
N SER A 190 18.89 13.54 2.34
CA SER A 190 19.48 12.44 1.58
C SER A 190 18.70 12.09 0.30
N GLY A 191 17.52 12.69 0.09
CA GLY A 191 16.69 12.46 -1.08
C GLY A 191 15.93 11.11 -1.06
N GLU A 192 15.72 10.56 0.13
CA GLU A 192 15.02 9.29 0.34
C GLU A 192 13.53 9.50 0.65
N LEU A 193 13.15 10.73 0.97
CA LEU A 193 11.77 11.21 1.20
C LEU A 193 11.40 12.31 0.22
#